data_0aa5d0630bda0ae41bbe5f6c8cd3d0b0
#
_entry.id   0aa5d0630bda0ae41bbe5f6c8cd3d0b0
#
_cell.length_a   1.000
_cell.length_b   1.000
_cell.length_c   1.000
_cell.angle_alpha   90.00
_cell.angle_beta   90.00
_cell.angle_gamma   90.00
#
_symmetry.space_group_name_H-M   'P 1'
#
loop_
_entity.id
_entity.type
_entity.pdbx_description
1 polymer ?
#
loop_
_entity_poly.entity_id
_entity_poly.type
_entity_poly.pdbx_seq_one_letter_code
_entity_poly.pdbx_strand_id
1 'polypeptide(L)'
;KILENWHKINRESILKYDPNHLIFGDKIFCHGKGHPDWVFNIIGKYIDVLLIQDYEMLRPSHIKELKRYHRLSGKPVLNGDASYAVTVKQQKKSKGLQVESHAAVGEEYTTYLKGIMNLPFMLGWHNCGYLEQWTGGKLDNTGKQQSGFFDPFGKPRLEALNPIKKANQKAVKWHNASGNDVFEYSKRMNKWNKK
;
A
#
# COMPACT_ATOMS: atom_id res chain seq x y z
N LYS A 1 11.49 16.86 18.47
CA LYS A 1 10.88 18.22 18.47
C LYS A 1 10.32 18.62 17.09
N ILE A 2 11.11 18.64 15.99
CA ILE A 2 10.60 19.13 14.67
C ILE A 2 9.43 18.28 14.19
N LEU A 3 9.57 16.96 14.09
CA LEU A 3 8.51 16.04 13.67
C LEU A 3 7.25 16.19 14.55
N GLU A 4 7.43 16.26 15.85
CA GLU A 4 6.35 16.40 16.81
C GLU A 4 5.60 17.71 16.63
N ASN A 5 6.32 18.83 16.52
CA ASN A 5 5.72 20.14 16.27
C ASN A 5 4.98 20.19 14.93
N TRP A 6 5.54 19.57 13.89
CA TRP A 6 4.89 19.47 12.58
C TRP A 6 3.51 18.81 12.68
N HIS A 7 3.45 17.61 13.24
CA HIS A 7 2.18 16.89 13.36
C HIS A 7 1.19 17.56 14.33
N LYS A 8 1.69 18.15 15.42
CA LYS A 8 0.88 18.89 16.38
C LYS A 8 0.21 20.09 15.73
N ILE A 9 0.98 20.96 15.08
CA ILE A 9 0.47 22.18 14.43
C ILE A 9 -0.54 21.81 13.33
N ASN A 10 -0.23 20.81 12.50
CA ASN A 10 -1.15 20.36 11.45
C ASN A 10 -2.48 19.87 12.06
N ARG A 11 -2.44 19.02 13.09
CA ARG A 11 -3.66 18.54 13.75
C ARG A 11 -4.47 19.69 14.37
N GLU A 12 -3.83 20.58 15.12
CA GLU A 12 -4.50 21.70 15.75
C GLU A 12 -5.14 22.65 14.72
N SER A 13 -4.43 22.89 13.60
CA SER A 13 -4.93 23.73 12.52
C SER A 13 -6.14 23.11 11.81
N ILE A 14 -6.13 21.81 11.56
CA ILE A 14 -7.26 21.09 10.95
C ILE A 14 -8.46 21.13 11.88
N LEU A 15 -8.29 20.73 13.14
CA LEU A 15 -9.38 20.65 14.11
C LEU A 15 -10.06 21.98 14.40
N LYS A 16 -9.36 23.10 14.20
CA LYS A 16 -9.94 24.44 14.33
C LYS A 16 -11.08 24.67 13.33
N TYR A 17 -11.01 24.09 12.14
CA TYR A 17 -11.97 24.33 11.05
C TYR A 17 -12.79 23.07 10.72
N ASP A 18 -12.27 21.90 11.00
CA ASP A 18 -12.89 20.61 10.69
C ASP A 18 -12.64 19.60 11.82
N PRO A 19 -13.45 19.65 12.88
CA PRO A 19 -13.32 18.74 14.01
C PRO A 19 -13.91 17.33 13.77
N ASN A 20 -14.62 17.12 12.66
CA ASN A 20 -15.43 15.92 12.43
C ASN A 20 -14.80 14.88 11.52
N HIS A 21 -13.77 15.24 10.74
CA HIS A 21 -13.11 14.29 9.85
C HIS A 21 -11.88 13.63 10.50
N LEU A 22 -11.60 12.42 10.05
CA LEU A 22 -10.41 11.68 10.48
C LEU A 22 -9.14 12.30 9.89
N ILE A 23 -8.12 12.42 10.72
CA ILE A 23 -6.82 12.95 10.33
C ILE A 23 -5.85 11.79 10.10
N PHE A 24 -5.40 11.62 8.85
CA PHE A 24 -4.42 10.61 8.48
C PHE A 24 -2.96 11.09 8.62
N GLY A 25 -2.76 12.40 8.67
CA GLY A 25 -1.41 12.99 8.70
C GLY A 25 -0.64 12.77 7.40
N ASP A 26 0.68 12.70 7.53
CA ASP A 26 1.56 12.44 6.39
C ASP A 26 1.56 10.96 6.00
N LYS A 27 1.67 10.70 4.71
CA LYS A 27 1.87 9.34 4.18
C LYS A 27 3.31 8.90 4.44
N ILE A 28 3.49 7.94 5.34
CA ILE A 28 4.80 7.46 5.79
C ILE A 28 5.36 6.41 4.83
N PHE A 29 6.54 6.69 4.31
CA PHE A 29 7.25 5.79 3.41
C PHE A 29 7.86 4.61 4.20
N CYS A 30 7.30 3.42 4.06
CA CYS A 30 7.64 2.26 4.90
C CYS A 30 8.46 1.17 4.20
N HIS A 31 8.61 1.21 2.86
CA HIS A 31 9.43 0.24 2.17
C HIS A 31 10.94 0.53 2.26
N GLY A 32 11.76 -0.49 2.15
CA GLY A 32 13.21 -0.40 2.31
C GLY A 32 13.66 -0.51 3.77
N LYS A 33 14.44 0.46 4.25
CA LYS A 33 14.97 0.45 5.62
C LYS A 33 13.93 0.80 6.71
N GLY A 34 12.76 1.27 6.30
CA GLY A 34 11.72 1.72 7.22
C GLY A 34 12.10 2.95 8.05
N HIS A 35 11.34 3.20 9.09
CA HIS A 35 11.58 4.29 10.03
C HIS A 35 11.87 3.74 11.44
N PRO A 36 12.64 4.48 12.27
CA PRO A 36 12.84 4.15 13.68
C PRO A 36 11.51 4.16 14.45
N ASP A 37 11.42 3.36 15.51
CA ASP A 37 10.22 3.19 16.34
C ASP A 37 9.66 4.50 16.87
N TRP A 38 10.53 5.43 17.27
CA TRP A 38 10.13 6.72 17.83
C TRP A 38 9.32 7.59 16.84
N VAL A 39 9.49 7.38 15.52
CA VAL A 39 8.70 8.09 14.50
C VAL A 39 7.23 7.74 14.65
N PHE A 40 6.89 6.45 14.69
CA PHE A 40 5.52 5.97 14.84
C PHE A 40 4.91 6.37 16.20
N ASN A 41 5.71 6.30 17.27
CA ASN A 41 5.28 6.74 18.61
C ASN A 41 4.92 8.23 18.66
N ILE A 42 5.64 9.09 17.92
CA ILE A 42 5.34 10.51 17.85
C ILE A 42 4.11 10.75 16.98
N ILE A 43 4.10 10.23 15.75
CA ILE A 43 3.03 10.46 14.78
C ILE A 43 1.69 9.99 15.33
N GLY A 44 1.65 8.82 15.95
CA GLY A 44 0.44 8.23 16.53
C GLY A 44 -0.30 9.12 17.53
N LYS A 45 0.36 10.10 18.15
CA LYS A 45 -0.28 11.07 19.06
C LYS A 45 -1.17 12.08 18.31
N TYR A 46 -0.92 12.30 17.03
CA TYR A 46 -1.50 13.42 16.29
C TYR A 46 -2.35 13.01 15.08
N ILE A 47 -2.54 11.72 14.87
CA ILE A 47 -3.34 11.16 13.77
C ILE A 47 -4.45 10.27 14.30
N ASP A 48 -5.45 9.98 13.47
CA ASP A 48 -6.53 9.03 13.78
C ASP A 48 -6.30 7.70 13.06
N VAL A 49 -5.65 7.73 11.90
CA VAL A 49 -5.25 6.56 11.09
C VAL A 49 -3.81 6.73 10.63
N LEU A 50 -3.00 5.70 10.76
CA LEU A 50 -1.65 5.70 10.20
C LEU A 50 -1.70 5.38 8.71
N LEU A 51 -1.36 6.36 7.89
CA LEU A 51 -1.27 6.21 6.44
C LEU A 51 0.17 5.85 6.04
N ILE A 52 0.35 4.68 5.44
CA ILE A 52 1.68 4.23 4.97
C ILE A 52 1.74 4.17 3.45
N GLN A 53 2.94 4.27 2.93
CA GLN A 53 3.30 3.91 1.55
C GLN A 53 4.23 2.71 1.61
N ASP A 54 3.71 1.53 1.28
CA ASP A 54 4.45 0.30 1.44
C ASP A 54 4.27 -0.62 0.23
N TYR A 55 5.30 -0.69 -0.61
CA TYR A 55 5.35 -1.50 -1.82
C TYR A 55 5.94 -2.87 -1.48
N GLU A 56 5.16 -3.73 -0.85
CA GLU A 56 5.57 -5.08 -0.47
C GLU A 56 4.61 -6.15 -0.98
N MET A 57 5.13 -7.34 -1.22
CA MET A 57 4.32 -8.54 -1.39
C MET A 57 3.96 -9.11 -0.02
N LEU A 58 2.81 -9.75 0.09
CA LEU A 58 2.41 -10.35 1.35
C LEU A 58 3.38 -11.46 1.75
N ARG A 59 4.11 -11.25 2.85
CA ARG A 59 5.10 -12.17 3.42
C ARG A 59 5.06 -12.15 4.94
N PRO A 60 5.59 -13.18 5.62
CA PRO A 60 5.68 -13.17 7.09
C PRO A 60 6.38 -11.94 7.65
N SER A 61 7.49 -11.50 7.03
CA SER A 61 8.21 -10.28 7.42
C SER A 61 7.36 -9.02 7.29
N HIS A 62 6.59 -8.91 6.20
CA HIS A 62 5.70 -7.78 5.98
C HIS A 62 4.57 -7.72 7.01
N ILE A 63 3.92 -8.85 7.31
CA ILE A 63 2.91 -8.93 8.38
C ILE A 63 3.50 -8.49 9.72
N LYS A 64 4.73 -8.92 10.03
CA LYS A 64 5.44 -8.51 11.27
C LYS A 64 5.62 -6.99 11.33
N GLU A 65 5.99 -6.35 10.20
CA GLU A 65 6.15 -4.90 10.14
C GLU A 65 4.81 -4.16 10.26
N LEU A 66 3.75 -4.62 9.61
CA LEU A 66 2.41 -4.03 9.76
C LEU A 66 1.93 -4.09 11.23
N LYS A 67 2.11 -5.24 11.89
CA LYS A 67 1.82 -5.40 13.34
C LYS A 67 2.68 -4.45 14.20
N ARG A 68 3.95 -4.24 13.81
CA ARG A 68 4.84 -3.28 14.49
C ARG A 68 4.37 -1.84 14.33
N TYR A 69 4.00 -1.40 13.12
CA TYR A 69 3.52 -0.05 12.88
C TYR A 69 2.25 0.26 13.67
N HIS A 70 1.29 -0.67 13.66
CA HIS A 70 0.08 -0.56 14.48
C HIS A 70 0.40 -0.43 15.97
N ARG A 71 1.22 -1.33 16.51
CA ARG A 71 1.58 -1.33 17.94
C ARG A 71 2.25 -0.03 18.37
N LEU A 72 3.18 0.49 17.58
CA LEU A 72 3.94 1.69 17.90
C LEU A 72 3.12 2.98 17.77
N SER A 73 2.27 3.05 16.76
CA SER A 73 1.40 4.22 16.58
C SER A 73 0.15 4.20 17.46
N GLY A 74 -0.29 3.01 17.89
CA GLY A 74 -1.58 2.81 18.57
C GLY A 74 -2.78 3.11 17.67
N LYS A 75 -2.61 3.08 16.33
CA LYS A 75 -3.63 3.50 15.35
C LYS A 75 -3.93 2.39 14.35
N PRO A 76 -5.18 2.34 13.82
CA PRO A 76 -5.45 1.55 12.62
C PRO A 76 -4.57 2.02 11.47
N VAL A 77 -4.29 1.11 10.53
CA VAL A 77 -3.32 1.33 9.44
C VAL A 77 -4.03 1.22 8.09
N LEU A 78 -3.74 2.16 7.20
CA LEU A 78 -4.12 2.12 5.79
C LEU A 78 -2.85 2.14 4.93
N ASN A 79 -2.67 1.15 4.05
CA ASN A 79 -1.66 1.26 3.00
C ASN A 79 -2.22 2.12 1.86
N GLY A 80 -1.86 3.39 1.84
CA GLY A 80 -2.43 4.39 0.93
C GLY A 80 -1.74 4.47 -0.43
N ASP A 81 -0.71 3.67 -0.67
CA ASP A 81 0.04 3.76 -1.92
C ASP A 81 0.93 2.51 -2.13
N ALA A 82 0.46 1.60 -2.97
CA ALA A 82 1.23 0.48 -3.48
C ALA A 82 0.64 0.01 -4.81
N SER A 83 1.42 -0.69 -5.61
CA SER A 83 0.94 -1.30 -6.86
C SER A 83 1.86 -2.42 -7.32
N TYR A 84 1.32 -3.28 -8.18
CA TYR A 84 2.09 -4.27 -8.94
C TYR A 84 2.19 -3.82 -10.39
N ALA A 85 3.35 -4.02 -11.00
CA ALA A 85 3.61 -3.63 -12.38
C ALA A 85 4.03 -4.84 -13.22
N VAL A 86 3.54 -4.91 -14.44
CA VAL A 86 3.97 -5.94 -15.38
C VAL A 86 5.37 -5.61 -15.91
N THR A 87 6.25 -6.60 -15.90
CA THR A 87 7.58 -6.47 -16.46
C THR A 87 7.53 -6.37 -17.98
N VAL A 88 8.05 -5.29 -18.54
CA VAL A 88 8.16 -5.09 -19.98
C VAL A 88 9.60 -5.37 -20.43
N LYS A 89 9.79 -6.19 -21.46
CA LYS A 89 11.13 -6.62 -21.93
C LYS A 89 12.08 -5.46 -22.27
N GLN A 90 11.53 -4.33 -22.72
CA GLN A 90 12.29 -3.14 -23.09
C GLN A 90 12.76 -2.31 -21.89
N GLN A 91 12.37 -2.67 -20.68
CA GLN A 91 12.74 -1.95 -19.46
C GLN A 91 13.97 -2.57 -18.81
N LYS A 92 15.09 -1.86 -18.87
CA LYS A 92 16.33 -2.28 -18.20
C LYS A 92 16.27 -2.18 -16.68
N LYS A 93 15.45 -1.27 -16.14
CA LYS A 93 15.28 -1.05 -14.69
C LYS A 93 13.82 -0.68 -14.42
N SER A 94 13.04 -1.60 -13.91
CA SER A 94 11.70 -1.29 -13.42
C SER A 94 11.75 -1.14 -11.91
N LYS A 95 11.11 -0.11 -11.40
CA LYS A 95 10.91 0.14 -9.96
C LYS A 95 9.56 -0.43 -9.54
N GLY A 96 9.44 -0.81 -8.28
CA GLY A 96 8.21 -1.34 -7.72
C GLY A 96 8.10 -2.86 -7.76
N LEU A 97 6.97 -3.36 -7.33
CA LEU A 97 6.68 -4.78 -7.28
C LEU A 97 6.32 -5.28 -8.68
N GLN A 98 7.09 -6.21 -9.19
CA GLN A 98 6.95 -6.68 -10.56
C GLN A 98 6.39 -8.07 -10.63
N VAL A 99 5.49 -8.25 -11.58
CA VAL A 99 4.86 -9.50 -11.94
C VAL A 99 4.96 -9.74 -13.46
N GLU A 100 4.71 -10.94 -13.87
CA GLU A 100 4.89 -11.40 -15.25
C GLU A 100 3.76 -11.03 -16.21
N SER A 101 2.55 -10.75 -15.70
CA SER A 101 1.37 -10.47 -16.52
C SER A 101 0.31 -9.65 -15.77
N HIS A 102 -0.69 -9.13 -16.49
CA HIS A 102 -1.85 -8.48 -15.88
C HIS A 102 -2.72 -9.46 -15.07
N ALA A 103 -2.79 -10.72 -15.45
CA ALA A 103 -3.43 -11.75 -14.64
C ALA A 103 -2.71 -11.88 -13.27
N ALA A 104 -1.38 -11.91 -13.29
CA ALA A 104 -0.57 -11.94 -12.07
C ALA A 104 -0.73 -10.67 -11.20
N VAL A 105 -0.99 -9.50 -11.78
CA VAL A 105 -1.39 -8.29 -11.02
C VAL A 105 -2.65 -8.56 -10.22
N GLY A 106 -3.67 -9.15 -10.84
CA GLY A 106 -4.94 -9.46 -10.18
C GLY A 106 -4.80 -10.52 -9.07
N GLU A 107 -3.95 -11.52 -9.28
CA GLU A 107 -3.66 -12.56 -8.29
C GLU A 107 -2.93 -11.98 -7.07
N GLU A 108 -1.86 -11.22 -7.29
CA GLU A 108 -1.11 -10.58 -6.19
C GLU A 108 -1.95 -9.56 -5.44
N TYR A 109 -2.75 -8.76 -6.15
CA TYR A 109 -3.70 -7.86 -5.53
C TYR A 109 -4.66 -8.62 -4.59
N THR A 110 -5.23 -9.71 -5.07
CA THR A 110 -6.16 -10.55 -4.29
C THR A 110 -5.48 -11.14 -3.07
N THR A 111 -4.27 -11.70 -3.23
CA THR A 111 -3.49 -12.28 -2.15
C THR A 111 -3.15 -11.23 -1.09
N TYR A 112 -2.68 -10.06 -1.52
CA TYR A 112 -2.34 -8.96 -0.62
C TYR A 112 -3.57 -8.45 0.14
N LEU A 113 -4.65 -8.12 -0.58
CA LEU A 113 -5.87 -7.61 0.05
C LEU A 113 -6.45 -8.60 1.05
N LYS A 114 -6.58 -9.89 0.67
CA LYS A 114 -7.08 -10.93 1.58
C LYS A 114 -6.22 -11.03 2.84
N GLY A 115 -4.90 -10.95 2.69
CA GLY A 115 -3.98 -11.03 3.81
C GLY A 115 -4.06 -9.85 4.75
N ILE A 116 -4.04 -8.61 4.23
CA ILE A 116 -4.12 -7.42 5.09
C ILE A 116 -5.49 -7.30 5.76
N MET A 117 -6.59 -7.68 5.08
CA MET A 117 -7.93 -7.68 5.66
C MET A 117 -8.10 -8.75 6.76
N ASN A 118 -7.19 -9.71 6.88
CA ASN A 118 -7.14 -10.63 8.01
C ASN A 118 -6.49 -10.03 9.27
N LEU A 119 -5.94 -8.82 9.18
CA LEU A 119 -5.39 -8.07 10.30
C LEU A 119 -6.46 -7.08 10.79
N PRO A 120 -6.96 -7.20 12.04
CA PRO A 120 -8.11 -6.40 12.51
C PRO A 120 -7.84 -4.90 12.58
N PHE A 121 -6.59 -4.47 12.55
CA PHE A 121 -6.19 -3.06 12.57
C PHE A 121 -5.97 -2.47 11.15
N MET A 122 -6.02 -3.28 10.09
CA MET A 122 -5.85 -2.80 8.72
C MET A 122 -7.18 -2.34 8.15
N LEU A 123 -7.22 -1.10 7.64
CA LEU A 123 -8.43 -0.53 7.04
C LEU A 123 -8.56 -0.82 5.55
N GLY A 124 -7.46 -1.16 4.89
CA GLY A 124 -7.46 -1.44 3.47
C GLY A 124 -6.19 -1.03 2.75
N TRP A 125 -6.33 -0.90 1.45
CA TRP A 125 -5.25 -0.58 0.53
C TRP A 125 -5.73 0.25 -0.65
N HIS A 126 -4.96 1.28 -1.02
CA HIS A 126 -5.11 2.02 -2.26
C HIS A 126 -4.07 1.60 -3.29
N ASN A 127 -4.52 1.26 -4.49
CA ASN A 127 -3.60 1.01 -5.59
C ASN A 127 -3.10 2.32 -6.19
N CYS A 128 -1.79 2.45 -6.32
CA CYS A 128 -1.16 3.61 -6.93
C CYS A 128 -1.27 3.57 -8.46
N GLY A 129 -2.00 4.54 -9.02
CA GLY A 129 -2.19 4.68 -10.45
C GLY A 129 -3.23 3.72 -11.03
N TYR A 130 -4.39 4.24 -11.40
CA TYR A 130 -5.41 3.47 -12.11
C TYR A 130 -5.24 3.56 -13.63
N LEU A 131 -4.68 4.66 -14.12
CA LEU A 131 -4.35 4.88 -15.53
C LEU A 131 -2.86 4.68 -15.76
N GLU A 132 -2.51 3.88 -16.73
CA GLU A 132 -1.13 3.64 -17.12
C GLU A 132 -0.52 4.87 -17.79
N GLN A 133 0.70 5.22 -17.40
CA GLN A 133 1.41 6.32 -18.02
C GLN A 133 2.02 5.89 -19.36
N TRP A 134 1.68 6.61 -20.42
CA TRP A 134 2.15 6.34 -21.76
C TRP A 134 3.66 6.61 -21.95
N THR A 135 4.05 7.83 -21.67
CA THR A 135 5.45 8.25 -21.79
C THR A 135 5.92 8.65 -20.43
N GLY A 136 7.06 8.16 -20.04
CA GLY A 136 7.64 8.53 -18.78
C GLY A 136 7.74 10.04 -18.64
N GLY A 137 6.69 10.66 -18.15
CA GLY A 137 6.71 12.08 -17.75
C GLY A 137 7.71 12.35 -16.65
N LYS A 138 8.40 11.32 -16.17
CA LYS A 138 9.51 11.43 -15.24
C LYS A 138 10.82 11.12 -15.92
N LEU A 139 11.78 12.01 -15.74
CA LEU A 139 13.16 11.87 -16.20
C LEU A 139 13.86 10.57 -15.71
N ASP A 140 13.29 9.90 -14.71
CA ASP A 140 13.81 8.69 -14.08
C ASP A 140 13.39 7.38 -14.76
N ASN A 141 12.77 7.43 -15.93
CA ASN A 141 12.26 6.27 -16.67
C ASN A 141 11.21 5.41 -15.96
N THR A 142 10.56 5.92 -14.92
CA THR A 142 9.50 5.17 -14.21
C THR A 142 8.20 5.07 -14.99
N GLY A 143 8.01 5.88 -16.02
CA GLY A 143 6.80 5.93 -16.84
C GLY A 143 6.57 4.77 -17.78
N LYS A 144 7.42 3.76 -17.76
CA LYS A 144 7.30 2.58 -18.64
C LYS A 144 6.71 1.36 -17.92
N GLN A 145 6.23 1.51 -16.70
CA GLN A 145 5.64 0.40 -15.94
C GLN A 145 4.17 0.22 -16.28
N GLN A 146 3.79 -0.99 -16.63
CA GLN A 146 2.39 -1.34 -16.83
C GLN A 146 1.74 -1.67 -15.47
N SER A 147 1.53 -0.65 -14.66
CA SER A 147 0.91 -0.75 -13.34
C SER A 147 -0.55 -0.27 -13.30
N GLY A 148 -1.02 0.36 -14.38
CA GLY A 148 -2.38 0.87 -14.49
C GLY A 148 -3.42 -0.24 -14.68
N PHE A 149 -4.61 0.01 -14.16
CA PHE A 149 -5.80 -0.83 -14.43
C PHE A 149 -6.40 -0.56 -15.81
N PHE A 150 -6.11 0.60 -16.34
CA PHE A 150 -6.45 1.00 -17.70
C PHE A 150 -5.16 1.31 -18.46
N ASP A 151 -5.13 0.95 -19.72
CA ASP A 151 -4.03 1.33 -20.59
C ASP A 151 -4.08 2.85 -20.90
N PRO A 152 -3.05 3.41 -21.56
CA PRO A 152 -3.01 4.85 -21.86
C PRO A 152 -4.17 5.36 -22.72
N PHE A 153 -4.88 4.47 -23.41
CA PHE A 153 -6.07 4.81 -24.21
C PHE A 153 -7.37 4.63 -23.46
N GLY A 154 -7.33 4.30 -22.16
CA GLY A 154 -8.50 4.07 -21.33
C GLY A 154 -9.12 2.67 -21.49
N LYS A 155 -8.45 1.73 -22.17
CA LYS A 155 -8.91 0.34 -22.29
C LYS A 155 -8.64 -0.42 -20.98
N PRO A 156 -9.65 -1.07 -20.38
CA PRO A 156 -9.48 -1.80 -19.13
C PRO A 156 -8.62 -3.07 -19.29
N ARG A 157 -7.74 -3.32 -18.35
CA ARG A 157 -6.97 -4.56 -18.20
C ARG A 157 -7.83 -5.62 -17.49
N LEU A 158 -8.77 -6.22 -18.21
CA LEU A 158 -9.79 -7.11 -17.62
C LEU A 158 -9.19 -8.32 -16.90
N GLU A 159 -8.03 -8.82 -17.33
CA GLU A 159 -7.30 -9.91 -16.69
C GLU A 159 -6.92 -9.57 -15.23
N ALA A 160 -6.57 -8.32 -14.97
CA ALA A 160 -6.31 -7.83 -13.61
C ALA A 160 -7.61 -7.41 -12.92
N LEU A 161 -8.48 -6.65 -13.59
CA LEU A 161 -9.64 -6.03 -12.98
C LEU A 161 -10.70 -7.03 -12.51
N ASN A 162 -10.92 -8.12 -13.25
CA ASN A 162 -11.94 -9.10 -12.87
C ASN A 162 -11.66 -9.77 -11.51
N PRO A 163 -10.44 -10.29 -11.22
CA PRO A 163 -10.12 -10.80 -9.89
C PRO A 163 -10.10 -9.71 -8.83
N ILE A 164 -9.61 -8.50 -9.14
CA ILE A 164 -9.61 -7.35 -8.22
C ILE A 164 -11.03 -6.99 -7.78
N LYS A 165 -11.97 -6.87 -8.72
CA LYS A 165 -13.38 -6.59 -8.42
C LYS A 165 -13.96 -7.64 -7.46
N LYS A 166 -13.71 -8.92 -7.74
CA LYS A 166 -14.17 -10.03 -6.88
C LYS A 166 -13.54 -9.99 -5.49
N ALA A 167 -12.27 -9.61 -5.40
CA ALA A 167 -11.56 -9.46 -4.13
C ALA A 167 -12.14 -8.31 -3.31
N ASN A 168 -12.34 -7.14 -3.91
CA ASN A 168 -12.92 -5.97 -3.25
C ASN A 168 -14.32 -6.25 -2.69
N GLN A 169 -15.16 -6.99 -3.41
CA GLN A 169 -16.48 -7.40 -2.94
C GLN A 169 -16.43 -8.31 -1.69
N LYS A 170 -15.29 -8.98 -1.45
CA LYS A 170 -15.09 -9.87 -0.30
C LYS A 170 -14.32 -9.21 0.86
N ALA A 171 -13.74 -8.03 0.65
CA ALA A 171 -12.84 -7.38 1.60
C ALA A 171 -13.46 -7.21 2.99
N VAL A 172 -14.69 -6.69 3.07
CA VAL A 172 -15.41 -6.51 4.35
C VAL A 172 -15.67 -7.86 5.03
N LYS A 173 -16.05 -8.90 4.26
CA LYS A 173 -16.25 -10.25 4.81
C LYS A 173 -14.94 -10.81 5.40
N TRP A 174 -13.83 -10.62 4.72
CA TRP A 174 -12.52 -11.04 5.22
C TRP A 174 -12.14 -10.27 6.48
N HIS A 175 -12.39 -8.97 6.51
CA HIS A 175 -12.09 -8.15 7.67
C HIS A 175 -12.93 -8.55 8.90
N ASN A 176 -14.22 -8.80 8.73
CA ASN A 176 -15.10 -9.24 9.82
C ASN A 176 -14.74 -10.63 10.37
N ALA A 177 -14.05 -11.45 9.57
CA ALA A 177 -13.53 -12.76 9.96
C ALA A 177 -12.05 -12.72 10.38
N SER A 178 -11.49 -11.52 10.60
CA SER A 178 -10.06 -11.32 10.89
C SER A 178 -9.63 -11.85 12.26
N GLY A 179 -8.32 -11.97 12.47
CA GLY A 179 -7.72 -12.30 13.76
C GLY A 179 -7.32 -13.78 13.94
N ASN A 180 -7.44 -14.60 12.89
CA ASN A 180 -7.06 -16.02 12.96
C ASN A 180 -5.57 -16.29 12.62
N ASP A 181 -4.79 -15.28 12.27
CA ASP A 181 -3.37 -15.35 11.89
C ASP A 181 -3.02 -16.39 10.79
N VAL A 182 -4.00 -16.81 9.99
CA VAL A 182 -3.81 -17.71 8.85
C VAL A 182 -3.67 -16.90 7.57
N PHE A 183 -2.51 -16.96 6.95
CA PHE A 183 -2.16 -16.16 5.78
C PHE A 183 -1.76 -17.02 4.58
N GLU A 184 -2.25 -16.65 3.42
CA GLU A 184 -1.75 -17.13 2.14
C GLU A 184 -0.72 -16.11 1.63
N TYR A 185 0.54 -16.51 1.56
CA TYR A 185 1.61 -15.60 1.16
C TYR A 185 1.85 -15.63 -0.35
N SER A 186 2.37 -14.53 -0.87
CA SER A 186 2.83 -14.47 -2.25
C SER A 186 3.90 -15.54 -2.52
N LYS A 187 3.73 -16.27 -3.61
CA LYS A 187 4.72 -17.23 -4.11
C LYS A 187 5.76 -16.56 -5.02
N ARG A 188 5.53 -15.30 -5.41
CA ARG A 188 6.43 -14.56 -6.28
C ARG A 188 7.57 -13.95 -5.49
N MET A 189 8.75 -13.95 -6.11
CA MET A 189 9.94 -13.33 -5.51
C MET A 189 9.98 -11.85 -5.88
N ASN A 190 10.03 -10.97 -4.89
CA ASN A 190 10.36 -9.58 -5.14
C ASN A 190 11.85 -9.47 -5.53
N LYS A 191 12.14 -8.89 -6.70
CA LYS A 191 13.53 -8.70 -7.15
C LYS A 191 14.36 -7.79 -6.23
N TRP A 192 13.71 -7.02 -5.35
CA TRP A 192 14.38 -6.17 -4.36
C TRP A 192 14.97 -6.94 -3.17
N ASN A 193 14.50 -8.14 -2.90
CA ASN A 193 14.94 -8.97 -1.76
C ASN A 193 16.00 -10.01 -2.15
N LYS A 194 16.63 -9.89 -3.33
CA LYS A 194 17.86 -10.60 -3.65
C LYS A 194 19.06 -9.82 -3.08
N LYS A 195 19.24 -9.91 -1.77
CA LYS A 195 20.51 -9.71 -1.08
C LYS A 195 20.68 -10.83 -0.09
#